data_e0a199e9996d1a0fe04f5dca79751999
#
_entry.id   e0a199e9996d1a0fe04f5dca79751999
#
_cell.length_a   1.000
_cell.length_b   1.000
_cell.length_c   1.000
_cell.angle_alpha   90.00
_cell.angle_beta   90.00
_cell.angle_gamma   90.00
#
_symmetry.space_group_name_H-M   'P 1'
#
loop_
_entity.id
_entity.type
_entity.pdbx_description
1 polymer ?
#
loop_
_entity_poly.entity_id
_entity_poly.type
_entity_poly.pdbx_seq_one_letter_code
_entity_poly.pdbx_strand_id
1 'polypeptide(L)'
;MIGKLKGLIDSYGEDFIILDVNGVGYLVHCSARTLQELPAMGQGATLSIETYVREDQLRLFGFMSDVEREWFRLLQTVQGVGAKVALSVLGTLKPADLATAIAMRDKAMVARAPGVGPKVAERIVTELKDKAPAYAGLDPAVVRLSGAVEEKRAPQPISDAVSALVNLGYGRPQAASAVAAAARSAGEGADAANLIRLGLKELAK
;
A
#
# COMPACT_ATOMS: atom_id res chain seq x y z
N MET A 1 9.39 -13.12 -6.26
CA MET A 1 8.10 -12.62 -5.68
C MET A 1 7.46 -11.66 -6.66
N ILE A 2 6.14 -11.75 -6.84
CA ILE A 2 5.37 -10.85 -7.72
C ILE A 2 4.78 -9.74 -6.85
N GLY A 3 5.15 -8.48 -7.12
CA GLY A 3 4.68 -7.33 -6.34
C GLY A 3 3.63 -6.47 -7.03
N LYS A 4 3.51 -6.58 -8.37
CA LYS A 4 2.57 -5.81 -9.18
C LYS A 4 2.28 -6.57 -10.47
N LEU A 5 1.03 -6.56 -10.89
CA LEU A 5 0.61 -7.05 -12.22
C LEU A 5 -0.18 -5.97 -12.95
N LYS A 6 0.10 -5.83 -14.25
CA LYS A 6 -0.65 -4.98 -15.17
C LYS A 6 -0.98 -5.79 -16.40
N GLY A 7 -2.26 -5.91 -16.73
CA GLY A 7 -2.73 -6.71 -17.85
C GLY A 7 -4.19 -6.45 -18.18
N LEU A 8 -4.79 -7.33 -18.96
CA LEU A 8 -6.21 -7.31 -19.28
C LEU A 8 -6.96 -8.31 -18.40
N ILE A 9 -8.16 -7.96 -17.98
CA ILE A 9 -9.00 -8.90 -17.26
C ILE A 9 -9.54 -9.93 -18.24
N ASP A 10 -9.13 -11.20 -18.09
CA ASP A 10 -9.58 -12.30 -18.90
C ASP A 10 -10.94 -12.84 -18.41
N SER A 11 -11.03 -13.12 -17.10
CA SER A 11 -12.24 -13.67 -16.51
C SER A 11 -12.40 -13.33 -15.03
N TYR A 12 -13.64 -13.42 -14.54
CA TYR A 12 -14.01 -13.28 -13.13
C TYR A 12 -14.44 -14.61 -12.55
N GLY A 13 -13.91 -14.95 -11.38
CA GLY A 13 -14.42 -16.01 -10.52
C GLY A 13 -15.22 -15.44 -9.34
N GLU A 14 -15.54 -16.30 -8.37
CA GLU A 14 -16.29 -15.91 -7.17
C GLU A 14 -15.46 -14.98 -6.25
N ASP A 15 -14.18 -15.31 -6.04
CA ASP A 15 -13.25 -14.59 -5.17
C ASP A 15 -11.89 -14.29 -5.83
N PHE A 16 -11.83 -14.38 -7.17
CA PHE A 16 -10.61 -14.15 -7.95
C PHE A 16 -10.91 -13.59 -9.33
N ILE A 17 -9.85 -13.10 -9.97
CA ILE A 17 -9.82 -12.85 -11.41
C ILE A 17 -8.71 -13.65 -12.06
N ILE A 18 -8.80 -13.87 -13.37
CA ILE A 18 -7.66 -14.19 -14.22
C ILE A 18 -7.23 -12.90 -14.91
N LEU A 19 -6.00 -12.50 -14.69
CA LEU A 19 -5.38 -11.34 -15.33
C LEU A 19 -4.41 -11.83 -16.39
N ASP A 20 -4.68 -11.54 -17.65
CA ASP A 20 -3.78 -11.83 -18.77
C ASP A 20 -2.66 -10.78 -18.80
N VAL A 21 -1.45 -11.22 -18.66
CA VAL A 21 -0.25 -10.41 -18.81
C VAL A 21 0.59 -11.01 -19.95
N ASN A 22 0.43 -10.46 -21.13
CA ASN A 22 1.10 -10.89 -22.36
C ASN A 22 0.92 -12.39 -22.68
N GLY A 23 -0.30 -12.90 -22.57
CA GLY A 23 -0.63 -14.30 -22.88
C GLY A 23 -0.44 -15.26 -21.70
N VAL A 24 -0.06 -14.77 -20.51
CA VAL A 24 0.00 -15.55 -19.29
C VAL A 24 -1.13 -15.17 -18.35
N GLY A 25 -2.05 -16.09 -18.08
CA GLY A 25 -3.17 -15.89 -17.16
C GLY A 25 -2.74 -16.07 -15.69
N TYR A 26 -2.74 -14.98 -14.92
CA TYR A 26 -2.50 -15.01 -13.48
C TYR A 26 -3.80 -15.10 -12.71
N LEU A 27 -3.98 -16.15 -11.93
CA LEU A 27 -5.11 -16.24 -10.98
C LEU A 27 -4.78 -15.41 -9.75
N VAL A 28 -5.57 -14.35 -9.53
CA VAL A 28 -5.37 -13.36 -8.45
C VAL A 28 -6.62 -13.31 -7.58
N HIS A 29 -6.48 -13.74 -6.32
CA HIS A 29 -7.56 -13.62 -5.32
C HIS A 29 -7.73 -12.17 -4.91
N CYS A 30 -8.98 -11.72 -4.84
CA CYS A 30 -9.33 -10.34 -4.54
C CYS A 30 -10.43 -10.26 -3.47
N SER A 31 -10.50 -9.13 -2.77
CA SER A 31 -11.64 -8.85 -1.91
C SER A 31 -12.91 -8.58 -2.74
N ALA A 32 -14.08 -8.78 -2.16
CA ALA A 32 -15.35 -8.48 -2.84
C ALA A 32 -15.41 -7.04 -3.36
N ARG A 33 -14.87 -6.09 -2.59
CA ARG A 33 -14.78 -4.69 -3.01
C ARG A 33 -13.83 -4.50 -4.19
N THR A 34 -12.64 -5.09 -4.15
CA THR A 34 -11.70 -5.05 -5.28
C THR A 34 -12.35 -5.57 -6.55
N LEU A 35 -13.09 -6.70 -6.49
CA LEU A 35 -13.81 -7.25 -7.63
C LEU A 35 -14.89 -6.29 -8.18
N GLN A 36 -15.56 -5.54 -7.32
CA GLN A 36 -16.56 -4.53 -7.72
C GLN A 36 -15.94 -3.26 -8.33
N GLU A 37 -14.74 -2.90 -7.92
CA GLU A 37 -14.02 -1.72 -8.40
C GLU A 37 -13.24 -1.97 -9.69
N LEU A 38 -12.98 -3.24 -10.02
CA LEU A 38 -12.27 -3.63 -11.25
C LEU A 38 -13.11 -3.36 -12.50
N PRO A 39 -12.48 -2.99 -13.63
CA PRO A 39 -13.16 -2.73 -14.89
C PRO A 39 -13.66 -4.02 -15.53
N ALA A 40 -14.53 -3.93 -16.55
CA ALA A 40 -15.09 -5.07 -17.25
C ALA A 40 -14.02 -5.98 -17.90
N MET A 41 -14.41 -7.23 -18.22
CA MET A 41 -13.58 -8.17 -18.99
C MET A 41 -13.05 -7.54 -20.28
N GLY A 42 -11.83 -7.85 -20.64
CA GLY A 42 -11.12 -7.29 -21.79
C GLY A 42 -10.49 -5.90 -21.54
N GLN A 43 -10.77 -5.27 -20.42
CA GLN A 43 -10.19 -3.97 -20.07
C GLN A 43 -8.92 -4.10 -19.22
N GLY A 44 -8.08 -3.06 -19.30
CA GLY A 44 -6.81 -3.02 -18.58
C GLY A 44 -6.98 -2.79 -17.08
N ALA A 45 -6.31 -3.59 -16.27
CA ALA A 45 -6.23 -3.43 -14.83
C ALA A 45 -4.78 -3.43 -14.34
N THR A 46 -4.55 -2.74 -13.23
CA THR A 46 -3.26 -2.77 -12.50
C THR A 46 -3.54 -3.07 -11.05
N LEU A 47 -2.90 -4.10 -10.52
CA LEU A 47 -3.06 -4.53 -9.14
C LEU A 47 -1.72 -4.57 -8.42
N SER A 48 -1.70 -4.10 -7.18
CA SER A 48 -0.64 -4.39 -6.22
C SER A 48 -0.80 -5.82 -5.74
N ILE A 49 0.26 -6.61 -5.77
CA ILE A 49 0.18 -8.06 -5.51
C ILE A 49 0.92 -8.40 -4.23
N GLU A 50 0.29 -9.23 -3.41
CA GLU A 50 0.94 -10.00 -2.36
C GLU A 50 1.11 -11.44 -2.82
N THR A 51 2.36 -11.90 -2.84
CA THR A 51 2.68 -13.29 -3.18
C THR A 51 2.77 -14.11 -1.90
N TYR A 52 1.87 -15.05 -1.74
CA TYR A 52 1.83 -15.96 -0.62
C TYR A 52 2.34 -17.34 -1.04
N VAL A 53 3.48 -17.73 -0.48
CA VAL A 53 4.13 -19.01 -0.80
C VAL A 53 4.08 -19.90 0.43
N ARG A 54 3.61 -21.14 0.26
CA ARG A 54 3.78 -22.26 1.19
C ARG A 54 4.42 -23.40 0.43
N GLU A 55 4.80 -24.46 1.13
CA GLU A 55 5.52 -25.60 0.56
C GLU A 55 4.87 -26.18 -0.70
N ASP A 56 3.55 -26.18 -0.77
CA ASP A 56 2.73 -26.78 -1.83
C ASP A 56 1.91 -25.77 -2.64
N GLN A 57 1.91 -24.48 -2.29
CA GLN A 57 0.99 -23.50 -2.86
C GLN A 57 1.64 -22.14 -3.10
N LEU A 58 1.45 -21.62 -4.30
CA LEU A 58 1.69 -20.22 -4.63
C LEU A 58 0.34 -19.55 -4.90
N ARG A 59 -0.02 -18.57 -4.08
CA ARG A 59 -1.24 -17.77 -4.26
C ARG A 59 -0.89 -16.31 -4.42
N LEU A 60 -1.60 -15.65 -5.33
CA LEU A 60 -1.51 -14.21 -5.53
C LEU A 60 -2.76 -13.54 -4.98
N PHE A 61 -2.57 -12.48 -4.20
CA PHE A 61 -3.64 -11.64 -3.68
C PHE A 61 -3.50 -10.26 -4.27
N GLY A 62 -4.58 -9.73 -4.87
CA GLY A 62 -4.58 -8.46 -5.59
C GLY A 62 -5.35 -7.37 -4.86
N PHE A 63 -4.80 -6.15 -4.91
CA PHE A 63 -5.32 -4.96 -4.26
C PHE A 63 -5.28 -3.77 -5.20
N MET A 64 -6.25 -2.84 -5.06
CA MET A 64 -6.27 -1.61 -5.85
C MET A 64 -5.17 -0.63 -5.44
N SER A 65 -4.63 -0.77 -4.24
CA SER A 65 -3.58 0.11 -3.70
C SER A 65 -2.56 -0.63 -2.85
N ASP A 66 -1.36 -0.05 -2.71
CA ASP A 66 -0.33 -0.55 -1.80
C ASP A 66 -0.76 -0.47 -0.33
N VAL A 67 -1.61 0.52 0.02
CA VAL A 67 -2.17 0.65 1.37
C VAL A 67 -3.05 -0.55 1.73
N GLU A 68 -3.90 -1.02 0.81
CA GLU A 68 -4.70 -2.22 1.03
C GLU A 68 -3.83 -3.46 1.18
N ARG A 69 -2.77 -3.58 0.37
CA ARG A 69 -1.81 -4.67 0.47
C ARG A 69 -1.08 -4.66 1.82
N GLU A 70 -0.68 -3.49 2.33
CA GLU A 70 -0.07 -3.36 3.65
C GLU A 70 -1.02 -3.76 4.77
N TRP A 71 -2.28 -3.33 4.70
CA TRP A 71 -3.31 -3.77 5.63
C TRP A 71 -3.54 -5.28 5.60
N PHE A 72 -3.53 -5.88 4.42
CA PHE A 72 -3.63 -7.33 4.28
C PHE A 72 -2.49 -8.06 5.01
N ARG A 73 -1.26 -7.57 4.88
CA ARG A 73 -0.09 -8.12 5.60
C ARG A 73 -0.24 -7.95 7.11
N LEU A 74 -0.60 -6.74 7.55
CA LEU A 74 -0.77 -6.44 8.96
C LEU A 74 -1.88 -7.27 9.61
N LEU A 75 -3.02 -7.41 8.96
CA LEU A 75 -4.12 -8.24 9.47
C LEU A 75 -3.67 -9.69 9.68
N GLN A 76 -2.84 -10.24 8.80
CA GLN A 76 -2.33 -11.61 8.95
C GLN A 76 -1.31 -11.79 10.07
N THR A 77 -0.78 -10.72 10.66
CA THR A 77 0.07 -10.83 11.87
C THR A 77 -0.75 -11.09 13.13
N VAL A 78 -2.06 -10.86 13.08
CA VAL A 78 -2.97 -11.10 14.21
C VAL A 78 -3.32 -12.59 14.29
N GLN A 79 -3.17 -13.17 15.46
CA GLN A 79 -3.50 -14.57 15.68
C GLN A 79 -4.98 -14.87 15.41
N GLY A 80 -5.23 -15.81 14.50
CA GLY A 80 -6.58 -16.20 14.08
C GLY A 80 -7.06 -15.50 12.81
N VAL A 81 -6.23 -14.62 12.21
CA VAL A 81 -6.52 -13.95 10.96
C VAL A 81 -5.67 -14.57 9.84
N GLY A 82 -6.28 -15.40 9.02
CA GLY A 82 -5.68 -15.91 7.78
C GLY A 82 -6.02 -15.04 6.58
N ALA A 83 -5.47 -15.38 5.41
CA ALA A 83 -5.67 -14.63 4.17
C ALA A 83 -7.16 -14.41 3.81
N LYS A 84 -8.01 -15.45 3.97
CA LYS A 84 -9.44 -15.35 3.69
C LYS A 84 -10.14 -14.33 4.60
N VAL A 85 -9.81 -14.33 5.90
CA VAL A 85 -10.36 -13.39 6.87
C VAL A 85 -9.85 -11.97 6.61
N ALA A 86 -8.57 -11.82 6.30
CA ALA A 86 -7.99 -10.53 5.94
C ALA A 86 -8.65 -9.90 4.70
N LEU A 87 -8.88 -10.70 3.63
CA LEU A 87 -9.64 -10.25 2.46
C LEU A 87 -11.08 -9.86 2.80
N SER A 88 -11.74 -10.62 3.68
CA SER A 88 -13.10 -10.34 4.14
C SER A 88 -13.19 -9.00 4.89
N VAL A 89 -12.22 -8.72 5.78
CA VAL A 89 -12.13 -7.43 6.49
C VAL A 89 -11.96 -6.29 5.49
N LEU A 90 -11.03 -6.40 4.54
CA LEU A 90 -10.79 -5.39 3.50
C LEU A 90 -11.94 -5.26 2.50
N GLY A 91 -12.70 -6.33 2.28
CA GLY A 91 -13.93 -6.30 1.48
C GLY A 91 -15.07 -5.54 2.18
N THR A 92 -15.08 -5.55 3.53
CA THR A 92 -16.13 -4.92 4.34
C THR A 92 -15.78 -3.48 4.74
N LEU A 93 -14.52 -3.21 5.10
CA LEU A 93 -14.05 -1.91 5.57
C LEU A 93 -13.01 -1.35 4.60
N LYS A 94 -13.15 -0.06 4.27
CA LYS A 94 -12.09 0.67 3.56
C LYS A 94 -10.88 0.84 4.50
N PRO A 95 -9.66 1.01 3.96
CA PRO A 95 -8.46 1.27 4.77
C PRO A 95 -8.63 2.37 5.82
N ALA A 96 -9.28 3.49 5.46
CA ALA A 96 -9.54 4.60 6.38
C ALA A 96 -10.52 4.23 7.49
N ASP A 97 -11.58 3.50 7.16
CA ASP A 97 -12.59 3.05 8.14
C ASP A 97 -11.97 2.03 9.10
N LEU A 98 -11.14 1.12 8.58
CA LEU A 98 -10.41 0.15 9.39
C LEU A 98 -9.43 0.84 10.35
N ALA A 99 -8.68 1.83 9.88
CA ALA A 99 -7.80 2.64 10.71
C ALA A 99 -8.56 3.35 11.83
N THR A 100 -9.72 3.94 11.51
CA THR A 100 -10.60 4.59 12.47
C THR A 100 -11.14 3.60 13.50
N ALA A 101 -11.64 2.44 13.07
CA ALA A 101 -12.13 1.39 13.95
C ALA A 101 -11.06 0.91 14.94
N ILE A 102 -9.82 0.75 14.47
CA ILE A 102 -8.68 0.36 15.31
C ILE A 102 -8.33 1.48 16.32
N ALA A 103 -8.25 2.73 15.87
CA ALA A 103 -7.94 3.87 16.74
C ALA A 103 -8.98 4.05 17.85
N MET A 104 -10.26 3.89 17.50
CA MET A 104 -11.40 3.99 18.43
C MET A 104 -11.67 2.71 19.23
N ARG A 105 -10.94 1.62 18.97
CA ARG A 105 -11.17 0.27 19.51
C ARG A 105 -12.58 -0.24 19.25
N ASP A 106 -13.16 0.13 18.11
CA ASP A 106 -14.48 -0.30 17.69
C ASP A 106 -14.45 -1.73 17.12
N LYS A 107 -14.47 -2.70 18.02
CA LYS A 107 -14.52 -4.13 17.66
C LYS A 107 -15.82 -4.51 16.93
N ALA A 108 -16.91 -3.79 17.18
CA ALA A 108 -18.20 -4.09 16.55
C ALA A 108 -18.14 -3.80 15.04
N MET A 109 -17.46 -2.73 14.64
CA MET A 109 -17.24 -2.39 13.24
C MET A 109 -16.42 -3.47 12.52
N VAL A 110 -15.36 -3.97 13.15
CA VAL A 110 -14.50 -5.03 12.57
C VAL A 110 -15.22 -6.38 12.54
N ALA A 111 -16.02 -6.69 13.54
CA ALA A 111 -16.82 -7.93 13.62
C ALA A 111 -17.90 -8.06 12.53
N ARG A 112 -18.20 -6.98 11.78
CA ARG A 112 -19.14 -7.03 10.65
C ARG A 112 -18.55 -7.84 9.47
N ALA A 113 -17.26 -8.02 9.42
CA ALA A 113 -16.62 -8.79 8.34
C ALA A 113 -16.92 -10.31 8.51
N PRO A 114 -17.41 -10.99 7.46
CA PRO A 114 -17.64 -12.43 7.50
C PRO A 114 -16.39 -13.22 7.95
N GLY A 115 -16.58 -14.14 8.91
CA GLY A 115 -15.48 -14.92 9.47
C GLY A 115 -14.73 -14.24 10.62
N VAL A 116 -15.10 -13.02 11.00
CA VAL A 116 -14.54 -12.31 12.16
C VAL A 116 -15.46 -12.44 13.36
N GLY A 117 -15.10 -13.30 14.31
CA GLY A 117 -15.79 -13.41 15.58
C GLY A 117 -15.38 -12.32 16.58
N PRO A 118 -16.14 -12.13 17.69
CA PRO A 118 -15.88 -11.08 18.68
C PRO A 118 -14.44 -11.11 19.25
N LYS A 119 -13.89 -12.30 19.50
CA LYS A 119 -12.52 -12.47 20.00
C LYS A 119 -11.46 -12.05 18.97
N VAL A 120 -11.68 -12.37 17.70
CA VAL A 120 -10.77 -11.98 16.61
C VAL A 120 -10.84 -10.46 16.36
N ALA A 121 -12.05 -9.89 16.37
CA ALA A 121 -12.23 -8.44 16.26
C ALA A 121 -11.52 -7.68 17.39
N GLU A 122 -11.64 -8.15 18.64
CA GLU A 122 -10.97 -7.56 19.80
C GLU A 122 -9.43 -7.63 19.66
N ARG A 123 -8.89 -8.75 19.19
CA ARG A 123 -7.45 -8.88 18.89
C ARG A 123 -7.01 -7.91 17.80
N ILE A 124 -7.74 -7.82 16.70
CA ILE A 124 -7.41 -6.90 15.60
C ILE A 124 -7.27 -5.46 16.12
N VAL A 125 -8.27 -4.95 16.84
CA VAL A 125 -8.24 -3.56 17.34
C VAL A 125 -7.18 -3.33 18.42
N THR A 126 -6.79 -4.37 19.15
CA THR A 126 -5.79 -4.26 20.22
C THR A 126 -4.37 -4.37 19.69
N GLU A 127 -4.08 -5.40 18.88
CA GLU A 127 -2.74 -5.70 18.40
C GLU A 127 -2.26 -4.77 17.28
N LEU A 128 -3.20 -4.18 16.51
CA LEU A 128 -2.88 -3.28 15.40
C LEU A 128 -2.95 -1.79 15.76
N LYS A 129 -3.29 -1.43 16.99
CA LYS A 129 -3.42 -0.04 17.43
C LYS A 129 -2.19 0.82 17.10
N ASP A 130 -1.00 0.29 17.35
CA ASP A 130 0.26 0.99 17.19
C ASP A 130 0.99 0.63 15.87
N LYS A 131 0.35 -0.18 15.01
CA LYS A 131 0.93 -0.71 13.77
C LYS A 131 0.21 -0.23 12.51
N ALA A 132 -0.83 0.62 12.64
CA ALA A 132 -1.56 1.11 11.48
C ALA A 132 -0.60 1.79 10.48
N PRO A 133 -0.71 1.50 9.17
CA PRO A 133 0.14 2.14 8.16
C PRO A 133 0.03 3.66 8.25
N ALA A 134 1.14 4.37 8.11
CA ALA A 134 1.23 5.82 8.26
C ALA A 134 0.27 6.62 7.36
N TYR A 135 -0.26 5.98 6.32
CA TYR A 135 -1.19 6.58 5.32
C TYR A 135 -2.63 6.06 5.45
N ALA A 136 -2.93 5.26 6.47
CA ALA A 136 -4.22 4.58 6.58
C ALA A 136 -5.42 5.51 6.83
N GLY A 137 -5.18 6.71 7.34
CA GLY A 137 -6.22 7.73 7.59
C GLY A 137 -6.36 8.79 6.49
N LEU A 138 -5.57 8.71 5.42
CA LEU A 138 -5.65 9.67 4.32
C LEU A 138 -6.61 9.17 3.24
N ASP A 139 -7.43 10.07 2.71
CA ASP A 139 -8.27 9.81 1.54
C ASP A 139 -7.41 9.21 0.41
N PRO A 140 -7.86 8.10 -0.25
CA PRO A 140 -7.16 7.54 -1.40
C PRO A 140 -6.86 8.57 -2.50
N ALA A 141 -7.68 9.62 -2.62
CA ALA A 141 -7.39 10.76 -3.51
C ALA A 141 -6.19 11.57 -3.03
N VAL A 142 -6.00 11.75 -1.73
CA VAL A 142 -4.84 12.45 -1.13
C VAL A 142 -3.59 11.56 -1.21
N VAL A 143 -3.73 10.25 -1.01
CA VAL A 143 -2.63 9.28 -1.21
C VAL A 143 -2.25 9.18 -2.70
N ARG A 144 -3.23 9.21 -3.62
CA ARG A 144 -2.97 9.31 -5.06
C ARG A 144 -2.35 10.65 -5.46
N LEU A 145 -2.75 11.74 -4.83
CA LEU A 145 -2.13 13.05 -5.02
C LEU A 145 -0.71 13.11 -4.43
N SER A 146 -0.48 12.50 -3.26
CA SER A 146 0.87 12.40 -2.69
C SER A 146 1.73 11.36 -3.42
N GLY A 147 1.16 10.24 -3.89
CA GLY A 147 1.83 9.28 -4.77
C GLY A 147 1.94 9.76 -6.23
N ALA A 148 0.95 10.52 -6.74
CA ALA A 148 1.04 11.13 -8.06
C ALA A 148 1.95 12.38 -8.09
N VAL A 149 2.24 12.94 -6.93
CA VAL A 149 3.32 13.94 -6.77
C VAL A 149 4.68 13.24 -6.79
N GLU A 150 4.78 11.95 -6.42
CA GLU A 150 5.99 11.15 -6.62
C GLU A 150 6.15 10.66 -8.08
N GLU A 151 5.06 10.43 -8.85
CA GLU A 151 5.13 10.11 -10.28
C GLU A 151 5.03 11.32 -11.23
N LYS A 152 4.58 12.49 -10.76
CA LYS A 152 4.56 13.74 -11.51
C LYS A 152 5.40 14.81 -10.81
N ARG A 153 6.74 14.72 -11.02
CA ARG A 153 7.67 15.83 -11.04
C ARG A 153 7.83 16.64 -9.74
N ALA A 154 8.44 16.07 -8.70
CA ALA A 154 9.64 16.75 -8.26
C ALA A 154 10.63 16.71 -9.48
N PRO A 155 11.31 17.79 -9.86
CA PRO A 155 12.38 17.70 -10.84
C PRO A 155 13.23 16.49 -10.48
N GLN A 156 13.52 15.62 -11.45
CA GLN A 156 14.23 14.35 -11.25
C GLN A 156 15.40 14.45 -10.24
N PRO A 157 16.18 15.58 -10.22
CA PRO A 157 17.22 15.83 -9.22
C PRO A 157 16.78 15.85 -7.76
N ILE A 158 15.56 16.34 -7.45
CA ILE A 158 15.05 16.40 -6.07
C ILE A 158 14.66 15.01 -5.55
N SER A 159 13.97 14.24 -6.40
CA SER A 159 13.59 12.86 -6.08
C SER A 159 14.80 11.97 -5.86
N ASP A 160 15.80 12.11 -6.73
CA ASP A 160 17.06 11.36 -6.65
C ASP A 160 17.84 11.73 -5.39
N ALA A 161 17.89 13.02 -5.03
CA ALA A 161 18.54 13.49 -3.82
C ALA A 161 17.87 12.95 -2.53
N VAL A 162 16.54 12.94 -2.47
CA VAL A 162 15.81 12.35 -1.32
C VAL A 162 16.10 10.85 -1.21
N SER A 163 16.06 10.13 -2.33
CA SER A 163 16.33 8.68 -2.35
C SER A 163 17.76 8.37 -1.91
N ALA A 164 18.73 9.16 -2.32
CA ALA A 164 20.13 9.01 -1.92
C ALA A 164 20.31 9.20 -0.40
N LEU A 165 19.69 10.23 0.20
CA LEU A 165 19.77 10.45 1.64
C LEU A 165 19.06 9.35 2.45
N VAL A 166 17.97 8.80 1.94
CA VAL A 166 17.30 7.65 2.56
C VAL A 166 18.19 6.40 2.52
N ASN A 167 18.88 6.15 1.41
CA ASN A 167 19.85 5.05 1.29
C ASN A 167 21.07 5.22 2.21
N LEU A 168 21.41 6.44 2.57
CA LEU A 168 22.45 6.75 3.57
C LEU A 168 21.96 6.58 5.02
N GLY A 169 20.68 6.16 5.23
CA GLY A 169 20.13 5.84 6.54
C GLY A 169 19.34 6.96 7.22
N TYR A 170 19.11 8.09 6.56
CA TYR A 170 18.26 9.16 7.10
C TYR A 170 16.78 8.83 6.92
N GLY A 171 15.96 9.19 7.90
CA GLY A 171 14.50 9.03 7.79
C GLY A 171 13.94 9.84 6.62
N ARG A 172 13.01 9.24 5.83
CA ARG A 172 12.43 9.89 4.65
C ARG A 172 11.88 11.31 4.89
N PRO A 173 11.18 11.61 6.02
CA PRO A 173 10.73 12.95 6.33
C PRO A 173 11.89 13.94 6.53
N GLN A 174 12.98 13.51 7.18
CA GLN A 174 14.17 14.31 7.40
C GLN A 174 14.92 14.58 6.09
N ALA A 175 15.09 13.54 5.26
CA ALA A 175 15.70 13.65 3.93
C ALA A 175 14.90 14.61 3.03
N ALA A 176 13.57 14.51 2.99
CA ALA A 176 12.71 15.39 2.21
C ALA A 176 12.79 16.84 2.68
N SER A 177 12.78 17.09 3.99
CA SER A 177 12.93 18.43 4.57
C SER A 177 14.28 19.05 4.26
N ALA A 178 15.36 18.29 4.39
CA ALA A 178 16.72 18.74 4.10
C ALA A 178 16.93 19.07 2.63
N VAL A 179 16.42 18.21 1.71
CA VAL A 179 16.50 18.45 0.27
C VAL A 179 15.62 19.65 -0.14
N ALA A 180 14.45 19.84 0.46
CA ALA A 180 13.62 21.01 0.23
C ALA A 180 14.30 22.32 0.68
N ALA A 181 15.03 22.30 1.80
CA ALA A 181 15.85 23.44 2.24
C ALA A 181 17.02 23.68 1.29
N ALA A 182 17.70 22.61 0.88
CA ALA A 182 18.81 22.66 -0.10
C ALA A 182 18.36 23.23 -1.46
N ALA A 183 17.20 22.82 -1.97
CA ALA A 183 16.65 23.31 -3.23
C ALA A 183 16.31 24.80 -3.18
N ARG A 184 15.80 25.31 -2.06
CA ARG A 184 15.57 26.75 -1.87
C ARG A 184 16.83 27.58 -1.86
N SER A 185 17.94 27.03 -1.34
CA SER A 185 19.23 27.73 -1.26
C SER A 185 20.06 27.58 -2.54
N ALA A 186 19.85 26.53 -3.34
CA ALA A 186 20.60 26.24 -4.56
C ALA A 186 20.04 26.92 -5.83
N GLY A 187 18.77 27.37 -5.80
CA GLY A 187 18.08 27.98 -6.94
C GLY A 187 17.55 26.97 -7.97
N GLU A 188 16.83 27.46 -8.98
CA GLU A 188 16.26 26.65 -10.05
C GLU A 188 17.38 26.05 -10.91
N GLY A 189 17.37 24.72 -11.09
CA GLY A 189 18.30 23.97 -11.95
C GLY A 189 19.45 23.26 -11.23
N ALA A 190 19.44 23.22 -9.89
CA ALA A 190 20.42 22.44 -9.13
C ALA A 190 20.35 20.94 -9.47
N ASP A 191 21.48 20.31 -9.75
CA ASP A 191 21.59 18.87 -9.98
C ASP A 191 21.46 18.05 -8.69
N ALA A 192 21.19 16.75 -8.82
CA ALA A 192 21.00 15.85 -7.69
C ALA A 192 22.24 15.80 -6.76
N ALA A 193 23.44 15.84 -7.32
CA ALA A 193 24.68 15.78 -6.55
C ALA A 193 24.84 17.00 -5.64
N ASN A 194 24.51 18.18 -6.14
CA ASN A 194 24.56 19.42 -5.36
C ASN A 194 23.49 19.44 -4.26
N LEU A 195 22.27 18.95 -4.57
CA LEU A 195 21.18 18.83 -3.59
C LEU A 195 21.51 17.82 -2.49
N ILE A 196 22.14 16.69 -2.80
CA ILE A 196 22.62 15.71 -1.81
C ILE A 196 23.66 16.36 -0.90
N ARG A 197 24.65 17.03 -1.44
CA ARG A 197 25.71 17.68 -0.67
C ARG A 197 25.14 18.76 0.27
N LEU A 198 24.24 19.60 -0.20
CA LEU A 198 23.60 20.63 0.61
C LEU A 198 22.63 20.04 1.63
N GLY A 199 21.88 19.00 1.28
CA GLY A 199 20.99 18.27 2.18
C GLY A 199 21.75 17.61 3.34
N LEU A 200 22.90 16.99 3.07
CA LEU A 200 23.78 16.46 4.11
C LEU A 200 24.29 17.56 5.06
N LYS A 201 24.62 18.73 4.52
CA LYS A 201 25.06 19.88 5.33
C LYS A 201 23.94 20.41 6.21
N GLU A 202 22.68 20.35 5.78
CA GLU A 202 21.51 20.73 6.60
C GLU A 202 21.24 19.70 7.72
N LEU A 203 21.45 18.39 7.43
CA LEU A 203 21.25 17.30 8.39
C LEU A 203 22.39 17.21 9.44
N ALA A 204 23.53 17.86 9.20
CA ALA A 204 24.68 17.91 10.11
C ALA A 204 24.66 19.10 11.09
N LYS A 205 23.63 19.95 11.02
CA LYS A 205 23.40 21.06 11.96
C LYS A 205 22.57 20.59 13.15
#